data_8a1626f4164ae9a11d022a917f656344
#
_entry.id   8a1626f4164ae9a11d022a917f656344
#
_cell.length_a   1.000
_cell.length_b   1.000
_cell.length_c   1.000
_cell.angle_alpha   90.00
_cell.angle_beta   90.00
_cell.angle_gamma   90.00
#
_symmetry.space_group_name_H-M   'P 1'
#
loop_
_entity.id
_entity.type
_entity.pdbx_description
1 polymer ?
#
loop_
_entity_poly.entity_id
_entity_poly.type
_entity_poly.pdbx_seq_one_letter_code
_entity_poly.pdbx_strand_id
1 'polypeptide(L)'
;MEAISALLFASVCNLCLGFYVIFVTRLKRFLDFGVLCILFGIWSALFAIPFFEETKTIFWTRTLTLPMIIAPLLLVRFIYSYVFDKEFPIVGNLIILIVYVIPIYTFSYSDLYITSAWIQNAKLHFTAGIFYDYFVIGGVLSIISSIIVLVLGFKKRRGLNRVRFVYIATGILFWLVSIGTFTLILRYLGLPEYNFIAPIGCTLATAIWSIGIIKINLFEISELEILEKENSLIAHANILILKKVDPTSYKKALYRYKKNIIQMIIQDYTYLQVHSDLTVDEIYNYLTENEGGLIPPKSYLLKRS
;
A
#
# COMPACT_ATOMS: atom_id res chain seq x y z
N MET A 1 19.94 -3.80 -20.73
CA MET A 1 20.44 -3.00 -19.58
C MET A 1 19.32 -2.28 -18.84
N GLU A 2 18.37 -1.63 -19.50
CA GLU A 2 17.26 -0.90 -18.84
C GLU A 2 16.40 -1.76 -17.89
N ALA A 3 16.07 -2.99 -18.29
CA ALA A 3 15.29 -3.90 -17.43
C ALA A 3 16.03 -4.25 -16.12
N ILE A 4 17.35 -4.46 -16.18
CA ILE A 4 18.17 -4.76 -15.01
C ILE A 4 18.23 -3.56 -14.08
N SER A 5 18.41 -2.35 -14.62
CA SER A 5 18.41 -1.11 -13.83
C SER A 5 17.06 -0.89 -13.12
N ALA A 6 15.94 -1.15 -13.81
CA ALA A 6 14.60 -1.05 -13.24
C ALA A 6 14.37 -2.07 -12.10
N LEU A 7 14.85 -3.31 -12.26
CA LEU A 7 14.80 -4.35 -11.24
C LEU A 7 15.64 -4.01 -10.01
N LEU A 8 16.86 -3.50 -10.20
CA LEU A 8 17.70 -3.07 -9.09
C LEU A 8 17.11 -1.86 -8.34
N PHE A 9 16.56 -0.90 -9.08
CA PHE A 9 15.84 0.23 -8.48
C PHE A 9 14.63 -0.26 -7.67
N ALA A 10 13.82 -1.15 -8.23
CA ALA A 10 12.69 -1.77 -7.54
C ALA A 10 13.14 -2.51 -6.27
N SER A 11 14.27 -3.22 -6.34
CA SER A 11 14.87 -3.89 -5.19
C SER A 11 15.21 -2.91 -4.07
N VAL A 12 15.94 -1.85 -4.37
CA VAL A 12 16.35 -0.83 -3.37
C VAL A 12 15.11 -0.19 -2.75
N CYS A 13 14.13 0.20 -3.55
CA CYS A 13 12.88 0.81 -3.04
C CYS A 13 12.16 -0.12 -2.06
N ASN A 14 11.99 -1.40 -2.42
CA ASN A 14 11.31 -2.36 -1.55
C ASN A 14 12.10 -2.68 -0.28
N LEU A 15 13.42 -2.83 -0.35
CA LEU A 15 14.27 -3.05 0.83
C LEU A 15 14.22 -1.85 1.78
N CYS A 16 14.39 -0.62 1.26
CA CYS A 16 14.29 0.59 2.07
C CYS A 16 12.92 0.71 2.74
N LEU A 17 11.84 0.46 2.00
CA LEU A 17 10.49 0.48 2.54
C LEU A 17 10.28 -0.59 3.61
N GLY A 18 10.72 -1.82 3.37
CA GLY A 18 10.60 -2.93 4.31
C GLY A 18 11.34 -2.65 5.62
N PHE A 19 12.58 -2.22 5.55
CA PHE A 19 13.36 -1.82 6.72
C PHE A 19 12.72 -0.64 7.45
N TYR A 20 12.30 0.40 6.72
CA TYR A 20 11.60 1.53 7.33
C TYR A 20 10.37 1.07 8.11
N VAL A 21 9.52 0.22 7.53
CA VAL A 21 8.32 -0.28 8.20
C VAL A 21 8.69 -1.09 9.45
N ILE A 22 9.67 -1.98 9.40
CA ILE A 22 10.05 -2.83 10.54
C ILE A 22 10.63 -1.99 11.69
N PHE A 23 11.56 -1.08 11.39
CA PHE A 23 12.30 -0.35 12.43
C PHE A 23 11.55 0.87 12.96
N VAL A 24 10.77 1.56 12.12
CA VAL A 24 10.08 2.79 12.50
C VAL A 24 8.72 2.52 13.12
N THR A 25 7.94 1.58 12.55
CA THR A 25 6.55 1.41 13.00
C THR A 25 6.44 0.68 14.33
N ARG A 26 7.36 -0.25 14.61
CA ARG A 26 7.37 -1.15 15.79
C ARG A 26 6.03 -1.84 16.07
N LEU A 27 5.04 -1.71 15.21
CA LEU A 27 3.72 -2.31 15.36
C LEU A 27 3.74 -3.73 14.79
N LYS A 28 3.52 -4.74 15.63
CA LYS A 28 3.51 -6.16 15.23
C LYS A 28 2.66 -6.45 13.99
N ARG A 29 1.53 -5.76 13.83
CA ARG A 29 0.62 -5.93 12.69
C ARG A 29 1.23 -5.54 11.33
N PHE A 30 2.28 -4.69 11.31
CA PHE A 30 2.96 -4.28 10.08
C PHE A 30 4.24 -5.06 9.81
N LEU A 31 4.65 -5.93 10.73
CA LEU A 31 5.85 -6.76 10.56
C LEU A 31 5.75 -7.63 9.30
N ASP A 32 4.61 -8.31 9.10
CA ASP A 32 4.38 -9.15 7.93
C ASP A 32 4.45 -8.33 6.62
N PHE A 33 3.96 -7.10 6.62
CA PHE A 33 4.10 -6.19 5.47
C PHE A 33 5.56 -5.76 5.23
N GLY A 34 6.28 -5.42 6.29
CA GLY A 34 7.70 -5.07 6.17
C GLY A 34 8.55 -6.22 5.64
N VAL A 35 8.33 -7.45 6.15
CA VAL A 35 8.99 -8.66 5.65
C VAL A 35 8.59 -8.93 4.19
N LEU A 36 7.32 -8.74 3.82
CA LEU A 36 6.86 -8.90 2.43
C LEU A 36 7.58 -7.94 1.48
N CYS A 37 7.77 -6.68 1.88
CA CYS A 37 8.54 -5.71 1.10
C CYS A 37 10.01 -6.16 0.93
N ILE A 38 10.65 -6.66 2.00
CA ILE A 38 12.03 -7.19 1.93
C ILE A 38 12.09 -8.37 0.94
N LEU A 39 11.14 -9.31 1.00
CA LEU A 39 11.09 -10.43 0.06
C LEU A 39 10.93 -9.99 -1.40
N PHE A 40 10.13 -8.96 -1.67
CA PHE A 40 10.02 -8.36 -3.01
C PHE A 40 11.33 -7.70 -3.44
N GLY A 41 12.03 -7.05 -2.53
CA GLY A 41 13.34 -6.47 -2.80
C GLY A 41 14.36 -7.54 -3.17
N ILE A 42 14.44 -8.63 -2.38
CA ILE A 42 15.33 -9.77 -2.65
C ILE A 42 14.93 -10.43 -3.99
N TRP A 43 13.66 -10.67 -4.23
CA TRP A 43 13.16 -11.24 -5.48
C TRP A 43 13.57 -10.41 -6.69
N SER A 44 13.39 -9.10 -6.63
CA SER A 44 13.77 -8.17 -7.71
C SER A 44 15.27 -8.20 -7.98
N ALA A 45 16.10 -8.25 -6.92
CA ALA A 45 17.56 -8.36 -7.05
C ALA A 45 17.97 -9.71 -7.69
N LEU A 46 17.39 -10.81 -7.20
CA LEU A 46 17.68 -12.16 -7.72
C LEU A 46 17.31 -12.30 -9.20
N PHE A 47 16.30 -11.55 -9.67
CA PHE A 47 15.90 -11.54 -11.09
C PHE A 47 17.01 -11.01 -12.02
N ALA A 48 17.91 -10.17 -11.50
CA ALA A 48 19.02 -9.63 -12.27
C ALA A 48 20.21 -10.61 -12.40
N ILE A 49 20.38 -11.55 -11.47
CA ILE A 49 21.57 -12.42 -11.39
C ILE A 49 21.79 -13.32 -12.61
N PRO A 50 20.75 -14.00 -13.18
CA PRO A 50 20.93 -14.85 -14.36
C PRO A 50 21.60 -14.15 -15.55
N PHE A 51 21.43 -12.83 -15.65
CA PHE A 51 22.04 -12.03 -16.73
C PHE A 51 23.54 -11.81 -16.57
N PHE A 52 24.09 -12.05 -15.37
CA PHE A 52 25.52 -11.94 -15.09
C PHE A 52 26.23 -13.31 -15.05
N GLU A 53 25.48 -14.39 -14.79
CA GLU A 53 26.03 -15.73 -14.65
C GLU A 53 25.21 -16.74 -15.49
N GLU A 54 25.34 -16.65 -16.81
CA GLU A 54 24.58 -17.47 -17.76
C GLU A 54 24.80 -18.98 -17.63
N THR A 55 25.98 -19.40 -17.16
CA THR A 55 26.33 -20.82 -16.98
C THR A 55 25.48 -21.54 -15.93
N LYS A 56 24.88 -20.79 -15.00
CA LYS A 56 24.02 -21.31 -13.92
C LYS A 56 22.60 -20.78 -14.00
N THR A 57 22.11 -20.43 -15.18
CA THR A 57 20.81 -19.83 -15.38
C THR A 57 19.68 -20.62 -14.71
N ILE A 58 19.66 -21.95 -14.86
CA ILE A 58 18.61 -22.81 -14.26
C ILE A 58 18.65 -22.75 -12.73
N PHE A 59 19.85 -22.78 -12.12
CA PHE A 59 20.00 -22.67 -10.68
C PHE A 59 19.48 -21.33 -10.17
N TRP A 60 19.88 -20.22 -10.80
CA TRP A 60 19.42 -18.89 -10.41
C TRP A 60 17.93 -18.69 -10.66
N THR A 61 17.37 -19.25 -11.75
CA THR A 61 15.93 -19.18 -12.04
C THR A 61 15.11 -19.92 -10.99
N ARG A 62 15.59 -21.03 -10.47
CA ARG A 62 14.96 -21.73 -9.33
C ARG A 62 15.10 -20.94 -8.03
N THR A 63 16.26 -20.36 -7.79
CA THR A 63 16.57 -19.59 -6.56
C THR A 63 15.76 -18.31 -6.48
N LEU A 64 15.53 -17.59 -7.60
CA LEU A 64 14.85 -16.31 -7.61
C LEU A 64 13.39 -16.38 -7.10
N THR A 65 12.76 -17.54 -7.19
CA THR A 65 11.37 -17.72 -6.75
C THR A 65 11.25 -18.06 -5.27
N LEU A 66 12.32 -18.52 -4.62
CA LEU A 66 12.31 -18.95 -3.21
C LEU A 66 11.76 -17.90 -2.23
N PRO A 67 12.14 -16.61 -2.30
CA PRO A 67 11.59 -15.59 -1.42
C PRO A 67 10.08 -15.46 -1.57
N MET A 68 9.55 -15.72 -2.75
CA MET A 68 8.14 -15.54 -3.07
C MET A 68 7.24 -16.69 -2.64
N ILE A 69 7.81 -17.85 -2.26
CA ILE A 69 7.04 -19.00 -1.79
C ILE A 69 6.33 -18.67 -0.45
N ILE A 70 6.95 -17.86 0.41
CA ILE A 70 6.37 -17.43 1.70
C ILE A 70 5.43 -16.21 1.54
N ALA A 71 5.57 -15.45 0.46
CA ALA A 71 4.82 -14.21 0.26
C ALA A 71 3.29 -14.37 0.36
N PRO A 72 2.66 -15.43 -0.17
CA PRO A 72 1.22 -15.67 -0.02
C PRO A 72 0.77 -15.80 1.43
N LEU A 73 1.55 -16.49 2.27
CA LEU A 73 1.27 -16.63 3.69
C LEU A 73 1.34 -15.28 4.39
N LEU A 74 2.40 -14.52 4.16
CA LEU A 74 2.58 -13.20 4.76
C LEU A 74 1.50 -12.21 4.33
N LEU A 75 1.07 -12.26 3.07
CA LEU A 75 -0.02 -11.43 2.57
C LEU A 75 -1.32 -11.70 3.32
N VAL A 76 -1.74 -12.96 3.39
CA VAL A 76 -2.99 -13.34 4.06
C VAL A 76 -2.93 -12.97 5.55
N ARG A 77 -1.80 -13.23 6.22
CA ARG A 77 -1.58 -12.84 7.63
C ARG A 77 -1.68 -11.33 7.84
N PHE A 78 -0.98 -10.57 6.99
CA PHE A 78 -0.99 -9.10 7.06
C PHE A 78 -2.41 -8.58 6.90
N ILE A 79 -3.13 -8.99 5.85
CA ILE A 79 -4.48 -8.50 5.57
C ILE A 79 -5.46 -8.91 6.67
N TYR A 80 -5.38 -10.16 7.16
CA TYR A 80 -6.22 -10.62 8.25
C TYR A 80 -5.99 -9.79 9.52
N SER A 81 -4.72 -9.64 9.93
CA SER A 81 -4.34 -8.87 11.12
C SER A 81 -4.74 -7.40 10.99
N TYR A 82 -4.60 -6.82 9.80
CA TYR A 82 -5.00 -5.45 9.51
C TYR A 82 -6.51 -5.24 9.60
N VAL A 83 -7.30 -6.19 9.08
CA VAL A 83 -8.77 -6.10 9.03
C VAL A 83 -9.40 -6.34 10.39
N PHE A 84 -8.93 -7.37 11.11
CA PHE A 84 -9.58 -7.83 12.33
C PHE A 84 -8.90 -7.36 13.61
N ASP A 85 -7.75 -6.68 13.53
CA ASP A 85 -6.90 -6.31 14.68
C ASP A 85 -6.55 -7.54 15.57
N LYS A 86 -6.38 -8.71 14.95
CA LYS A 86 -6.09 -10.00 15.60
C LYS A 86 -4.99 -10.72 14.86
N GLU A 87 -4.21 -11.53 15.58
CA GLU A 87 -3.24 -12.42 14.94
C GLU A 87 -3.93 -13.48 14.08
N PHE A 88 -3.28 -13.83 12.97
CA PHE A 88 -3.80 -14.89 12.09
C PHE A 88 -3.78 -16.24 12.83
N PRO A 89 -4.85 -17.07 12.71
CA PRO A 89 -4.96 -18.33 13.46
C PRO A 89 -3.77 -19.27 13.21
N ILE A 90 -3.23 -19.86 14.27
CA ILE A 90 -2.09 -20.80 14.18
C ILE A 90 -2.42 -21.98 13.25
N VAL A 91 -3.63 -22.50 13.35
CA VAL A 91 -4.10 -23.60 12.47
C VAL A 91 -4.03 -23.19 11.00
N GLY A 92 -4.45 -21.96 10.66
CA GLY A 92 -4.36 -21.45 9.31
C GLY A 92 -2.91 -21.33 8.81
N ASN A 93 -2.00 -20.85 9.69
CA ASN A 93 -0.57 -20.82 9.40
C ASN A 93 -0.02 -22.23 9.10
N LEU A 94 -0.35 -23.22 9.93
CA LEU A 94 0.11 -24.60 9.76
C LEU A 94 -0.44 -25.23 8.46
N ILE A 95 -1.69 -24.99 8.15
CA ILE A 95 -2.29 -25.51 6.89
C ILE A 95 -1.55 -24.93 5.68
N ILE A 96 -1.34 -23.62 5.60
CA ILE A 96 -0.65 -23.00 4.47
C ILE A 96 0.82 -23.49 4.42
N LEU A 97 1.48 -23.60 5.57
CA LEU A 97 2.85 -24.07 5.64
C LEU A 97 2.98 -25.52 5.11
N ILE A 98 2.15 -26.44 5.61
CA ILE A 98 2.22 -27.88 5.25
C ILE A 98 1.73 -28.13 3.83
N VAL A 99 0.63 -27.51 3.42
CA VAL A 99 0.00 -27.80 2.13
C VAL A 99 0.68 -27.02 1.00
N TYR A 100 1.18 -25.81 1.23
CA TYR A 100 1.70 -24.95 0.17
C TYR A 100 3.20 -24.74 0.24
N VAL A 101 3.73 -24.22 1.38
CA VAL A 101 5.12 -23.77 1.47
C VAL A 101 6.09 -24.97 1.42
N ILE A 102 5.90 -25.98 2.26
CA ILE A 102 6.82 -27.13 2.36
C ILE A 102 6.91 -27.90 1.04
N PRO A 103 5.81 -28.29 0.36
CA PRO A 103 5.92 -29.00 -0.92
C PRO A 103 6.69 -28.22 -1.97
N ILE A 104 6.44 -26.91 -2.12
CA ILE A 104 7.11 -26.10 -3.12
C ILE A 104 8.59 -25.97 -2.80
N TYR A 105 8.99 -25.71 -1.54
CA TYR A 105 10.39 -25.69 -1.15
C TYR A 105 11.11 -27.01 -1.40
N THR A 106 10.46 -28.14 -1.09
CA THR A 106 11.02 -29.46 -1.32
C THR A 106 11.33 -29.72 -2.79
N PHE A 107 10.46 -29.28 -3.69
CA PHE A 107 10.62 -29.52 -5.12
C PHE A 107 11.25 -28.34 -5.87
N SER A 108 11.58 -27.22 -5.22
CA SER A 108 12.07 -25.98 -5.86
C SER A 108 13.32 -26.17 -6.73
N TYR A 109 14.20 -27.11 -6.40
CA TYR A 109 15.40 -27.41 -7.19
C TYR A 109 15.27 -28.61 -8.11
N SER A 110 14.08 -29.18 -8.24
CA SER A 110 13.81 -30.30 -9.14
C SER A 110 13.28 -29.85 -10.51
N ASP A 111 13.30 -30.76 -11.48
CA ASP A 111 12.71 -30.56 -12.81
C ASP A 111 11.17 -30.44 -12.75
N LEU A 112 10.55 -30.92 -11.66
CA LEU A 112 9.12 -30.73 -11.42
C LEU A 112 8.74 -29.27 -11.15
N TYR A 113 9.72 -28.42 -10.80
CA TYR A 113 9.51 -26.98 -10.56
C TYR A 113 9.86 -26.15 -11.80
N ILE A 114 11.13 -26.22 -12.26
CA ILE A 114 11.60 -25.59 -13.51
C ILE A 114 12.46 -26.61 -14.24
N THR A 115 12.00 -27.02 -15.43
CA THR A 115 12.65 -28.05 -16.23
C THR A 115 13.90 -27.53 -16.93
N SER A 116 13.84 -26.34 -17.51
CA SER A 116 14.96 -25.69 -18.21
C SER A 116 14.87 -24.17 -18.10
N ALA A 117 16.02 -23.50 -18.17
CA ALA A 117 16.10 -22.04 -18.22
C ALA A 117 17.31 -21.64 -19.07
N TRP A 118 17.14 -20.59 -19.88
CA TRP A 118 18.20 -20.04 -20.75
C TRP A 118 18.00 -18.55 -20.98
N ILE A 119 19.06 -17.87 -21.39
CA ILE A 119 19.00 -16.47 -21.79
C ILE A 119 19.08 -16.40 -23.31
N GLN A 120 18.16 -15.68 -23.92
CA GLN A 120 18.11 -15.41 -25.35
C GLN A 120 17.72 -13.96 -25.59
N ASN A 121 18.49 -13.24 -26.42
CA ASN A 121 18.28 -11.82 -26.71
C ASN A 121 18.16 -10.94 -25.45
N ALA A 122 19.03 -11.19 -24.45
CA ALA A 122 19.01 -10.52 -23.14
C ALA A 122 17.66 -10.65 -22.39
N LYS A 123 16.92 -11.75 -22.63
CA LYS A 123 15.68 -12.10 -21.93
C LYS A 123 15.80 -13.47 -21.31
N LEU A 124 15.26 -13.65 -20.11
CA LEU A 124 15.22 -14.92 -19.41
C LEU A 124 14.01 -15.72 -19.89
N HIS A 125 14.28 -16.90 -20.44
CA HIS A 125 13.29 -17.89 -20.83
C HIS A 125 13.40 -19.10 -19.90
N PHE A 126 12.26 -19.71 -19.57
CA PHE A 126 12.23 -20.94 -18.78
C PHE A 126 11.00 -21.79 -19.09
N THR A 127 11.14 -23.09 -18.87
CA THR A 127 10.04 -24.05 -18.95
C THR A 127 9.62 -24.44 -17.53
N ALA A 128 8.39 -24.12 -17.17
CA ALA A 128 7.84 -24.39 -15.85
C ALA A 128 7.34 -25.84 -15.73
N GLY A 129 7.55 -26.44 -14.56
CA GLY A 129 6.95 -27.71 -14.17
C GLY A 129 5.68 -27.52 -13.34
N ILE A 130 5.07 -28.64 -12.94
CA ILE A 130 3.78 -28.67 -12.23
C ILE A 130 3.82 -27.93 -10.86
N PHE A 131 4.92 -27.98 -10.14
CA PHE A 131 5.07 -27.29 -8.86
C PHE A 131 5.22 -25.78 -9.03
N TYR A 132 5.69 -25.29 -10.18
CA TYR A 132 5.66 -23.87 -10.48
C TYR A 132 4.22 -23.38 -10.70
N ASP A 133 3.40 -24.16 -11.39
CA ASP A 133 1.97 -23.84 -11.53
C ASP A 133 1.26 -23.83 -10.19
N TYR A 134 1.56 -24.82 -9.35
CA TYR A 134 1.05 -24.88 -7.97
C TYR A 134 1.45 -23.65 -7.15
N PHE A 135 2.71 -23.20 -7.27
CA PHE A 135 3.20 -21.95 -6.67
C PHE A 135 2.39 -20.74 -7.14
N VAL A 136 2.21 -20.55 -8.44
CA VAL A 136 1.48 -19.40 -9.00
C VAL A 136 0.00 -19.43 -8.60
N ILE A 137 -0.66 -20.59 -8.68
CA ILE A 137 -2.05 -20.77 -8.28
C ILE A 137 -2.24 -20.42 -6.79
N GLY A 138 -1.36 -20.90 -5.91
CA GLY A 138 -1.39 -20.54 -4.49
C GLY A 138 -1.23 -19.06 -4.24
N GLY A 139 -0.34 -18.39 -5.00
CA GLY A 139 -0.20 -16.93 -4.99
C GLY A 139 -1.50 -16.21 -5.36
N VAL A 140 -2.14 -16.61 -6.46
CA VAL A 140 -3.41 -16.05 -6.91
C VAL A 140 -4.54 -16.29 -5.88
N LEU A 141 -4.64 -17.50 -5.33
CA LEU A 141 -5.63 -17.82 -4.29
C LEU A 141 -5.43 -16.97 -3.04
N SER A 142 -4.19 -16.70 -2.63
CA SER A 142 -3.90 -15.83 -1.48
C SER A 142 -4.34 -14.39 -1.73
N ILE A 143 -4.17 -13.88 -2.95
CA ILE A 143 -4.62 -12.55 -3.35
C ILE A 143 -6.15 -12.47 -3.32
N ILE A 144 -6.83 -13.46 -3.91
CA ILE A 144 -8.30 -13.53 -3.92
C ILE A 144 -8.84 -13.60 -2.49
N SER A 145 -8.26 -14.44 -1.63
CA SER A 145 -8.64 -14.57 -0.22
C SER A 145 -8.46 -13.23 0.51
N SER A 146 -7.36 -12.53 0.25
CA SER A 146 -7.08 -11.21 0.82
C SER A 146 -8.11 -10.16 0.39
N ILE A 147 -8.53 -10.18 -0.88
CA ILE A 147 -9.61 -9.29 -1.38
C ILE A 147 -10.92 -9.58 -0.65
N ILE A 148 -11.30 -10.86 -0.50
CA ILE A 148 -12.51 -11.24 0.23
C ILE A 148 -12.47 -10.72 1.66
N VAL A 149 -11.37 -10.92 2.38
CA VAL A 149 -11.18 -10.43 3.75
C VAL A 149 -11.29 -8.91 3.81
N LEU A 150 -10.68 -8.18 2.87
CA LEU A 150 -10.79 -6.72 2.77
C LEU A 150 -12.22 -6.26 2.55
N VAL A 151 -12.98 -6.87 1.63
CA VAL A 151 -14.37 -6.52 1.36
C VAL A 151 -15.23 -6.72 2.61
N LEU A 152 -15.02 -7.82 3.35
CA LEU A 152 -15.70 -8.07 4.63
C LEU A 152 -15.36 -7.00 5.69
N GLY A 153 -14.09 -6.60 5.76
CA GLY A 153 -13.64 -5.54 6.66
C GLY A 153 -14.17 -4.16 6.30
N PHE A 154 -14.20 -3.84 5.02
CA PHE A 154 -14.67 -2.56 4.51
C PHE A 154 -16.08 -2.21 4.96
N LYS A 155 -16.99 -3.18 4.98
CA LYS A 155 -18.40 -3.00 5.43
C LYS A 155 -18.50 -2.56 6.90
N LYS A 156 -17.53 -2.94 7.74
CA LYS A 156 -17.54 -2.67 9.19
C LYS A 156 -16.86 -1.36 9.58
N ARG A 157 -16.05 -0.77 8.71
CA ARG A 157 -15.23 0.42 9.01
C ARG A 157 -15.87 1.70 8.45
N ARG A 158 -15.50 2.86 9.01
CA ARG A 158 -16.01 4.19 8.62
C ARG A 158 -14.86 5.21 8.55
N GLY A 159 -15.11 6.33 7.90
CA GLY A 159 -14.19 7.46 7.84
C GLY A 159 -12.86 7.11 7.18
N LEU A 160 -11.76 7.62 7.72
CA LEU A 160 -10.41 7.39 7.19
C LEU A 160 -10.01 5.92 7.11
N ASN A 161 -10.55 5.06 7.96
CA ASN A 161 -10.29 3.64 7.85
C ASN A 161 -10.77 3.07 6.51
N ARG A 162 -11.89 3.56 5.93
CA ARG A 162 -12.30 3.17 4.57
C ARG A 162 -11.32 3.65 3.50
N VAL A 163 -10.77 4.84 3.64
CA VAL A 163 -9.74 5.37 2.72
C VAL A 163 -8.52 4.46 2.72
N ARG A 164 -8.05 4.02 3.90
CA ARG A 164 -6.94 3.07 4.05
C ARG A 164 -7.21 1.75 3.32
N PHE A 165 -8.42 1.21 3.47
CA PHE A 165 -8.82 -0.02 2.78
C PHE A 165 -8.79 0.15 1.25
N VAL A 166 -9.16 1.32 0.73
CA VAL A 166 -9.07 1.60 -0.71
C VAL A 166 -7.62 1.53 -1.19
N TYR A 167 -6.67 2.14 -0.48
CA TYR A 167 -5.24 2.05 -0.85
C TYR A 167 -4.74 0.62 -0.85
N ILE A 168 -5.07 -0.17 0.18
CA ILE A 168 -4.66 -1.56 0.27
C ILE A 168 -5.31 -2.39 -0.85
N ALA A 169 -6.61 -2.22 -1.09
CA ALA A 169 -7.31 -2.91 -2.17
C ALA A 169 -6.75 -2.56 -3.55
N THR A 170 -6.44 -1.29 -3.79
CA THR A 170 -5.81 -0.82 -5.05
C THR A 170 -4.45 -1.48 -5.24
N GLY A 171 -3.60 -1.50 -4.21
CA GLY A 171 -2.30 -2.16 -4.30
C GLY A 171 -2.42 -3.67 -4.53
N ILE A 172 -3.38 -4.37 -3.88
CA ILE A 172 -3.65 -5.79 -4.14
C ILE A 172 -4.10 -6.02 -5.58
N LEU A 173 -4.93 -5.13 -6.14
CA LEU A 173 -5.33 -5.21 -7.55
C LEU A 173 -4.12 -5.05 -8.49
N PHE A 174 -3.24 -4.07 -8.23
CA PHE A 174 -2.00 -3.92 -8.99
C PHE A 174 -1.13 -5.17 -8.90
N TRP A 175 -1.03 -5.78 -7.73
CA TRP A 175 -0.30 -7.03 -7.54
C TRP A 175 -0.93 -8.19 -8.30
N LEU A 176 -2.25 -8.34 -8.21
CA LEU A 176 -3.00 -9.37 -8.96
C LEU A 176 -2.79 -9.22 -10.48
N VAL A 177 -2.94 -8.00 -11.00
CA VAL A 177 -2.72 -7.72 -12.43
C VAL A 177 -1.28 -8.04 -12.82
N SER A 178 -0.29 -7.63 -12.02
CA SER A 178 1.12 -7.85 -12.33
C SER A 178 1.48 -9.33 -12.31
N ILE A 179 1.16 -10.06 -11.25
CA ILE A 179 1.44 -11.51 -11.18
C ILE A 179 0.56 -12.28 -12.16
N GLY A 180 -0.73 -12.00 -12.20
CA GLY A 180 -1.66 -12.70 -13.08
C GLY A 180 -1.30 -12.54 -14.55
N THR A 181 -0.97 -11.32 -14.99
CA THR A 181 -0.61 -11.07 -16.39
C THR A 181 0.78 -11.58 -16.72
N PHE A 182 1.80 -11.12 -16.00
CA PHE A 182 3.20 -11.35 -16.41
C PHE A 182 3.73 -12.72 -16.00
N THR A 183 3.27 -13.29 -14.88
CA THR A 183 3.75 -14.61 -14.44
C THR A 183 2.87 -15.76 -14.91
N LEU A 184 1.54 -15.53 -15.07
CA LEU A 184 0.61 -16.59 -15.45
C LEU A 184 0.21 -16.47 -16.94
N ILE A 185 -0.53 -15.41 -17.32
CA ILE A 185 -1.16 -15.31 -18.65
C ILE A 185 -0.12 -15.28 -19.76
N LEU A 186 0.87 -14.39 -19.71
CA LEU A 186 1.87 -14.26 -20.77
C LEU A 186 2.72 -15.53 -20.92
N ARG A 187 2.98 -16.23 -19.83
CA ARG A 187 3.67 -17.51 -19.90
C ARG A 187 2.88 -18.55 -20.72
N TYR A 188 1.56 -18.69 -20.49
CA TYR A 188 0.72 -19.59 -21.28
C TYR A 188 0.55 -19.15 -22.74
N LEU A 189 0.74 -17.87 -23.02
CA LEU A 189 0.79 -17.34 -24.38
C LEU A 189 2.17 -17.53 -25.06
N GLY A 190 3.12 -18.18 -24.41
CA GLY A 190 4.47 -18.41 -24.95
C GLY A 190 5.40 -17.23 -24.84
N LEU A 191 5.15 -16.27 -23.95
CA LEU A 191 5.91 -15.04 -23.72
C LEU A 191 6.46 -14.95 -22.29
N PRO A 192 7.18 -15.98 -21.78
CA PRO A 192 7.68 -16.00 -20.40
C PRO A 192 8.74 -14.92 -20.13
N GLU A 193 9.38 -14.39 -21.17
CA GLU A 193 10.40 -13.36 -21.07
C GLU A 193 9.93 -12.04 -20.46
N TYR A 194 8.61 -11.78 -20.41
CA TYR A 194 8.06 -10.57 -19.77
C TYR A 194 7.84 -10.73 -18.27
N ASN A 195 8.17 -11.88 -17.69
CA ASN A 195 7.98 -12.13 -16.25
C ASN A 195 8.76 -11.15 -15.36
N PHE A 196 9.87 -10.56 -15.85
CA PHE A 196 10.62 -9.54 -15.12
C PHE A 196 9.82 -8.26 -14.78
N ILE A 197 8.69 -8.02 -15.46
CA ILE A 197 7.81 -6.87 -15.19
C ILE A 197 7.01 -7.08 -13.90
N ALA A 198 6.75 -8.33 -13.49
CA ALA A 198 6.00 -8.64 -12.29
C ALA A 198 6.60 -8.03 -11.01
N PRO A 199 7.92 -8.13 -10.71
CA PRO A 199 8.55 -7.45 -9.57
C PRO A 199 8.37 -5.93 -9.58
N ILE A 200 8.42 -5.29 -10.75
CA ILE A 200 8.24 -3.84 -10.89
C ILE A 200 6.79 -3.46 -10.53
N GLY A 201 5.81 -4.22 -11.03
CA GLY A 201 4.40 -4.02 -10.67
C GLY A 201 4.13 -4.25 -9.17
N CYS A 202 4.79 -5.23 -8.56
CA CYS A 202 4.72 -5.44 -7.10
C CYS A 202 5.31 -4.26 -6.32
N THR A 203 6.37 -3.61 -6.84
CA THR A 203 6.94 -2.40 -6.23
C THR A 203 5.95 -1.23 -6.25
N LEU A 204 5.22 -1.05 -7.34
CA LEU A 204 4.15 -0.05 -7.40
C LEU A 204 3.03 -0.36 -6.40
N ALA A 205 2.65 -1.62 -6.26
CA ALA A 205 1.66 -2.06 -5.27
C ALA A 205 2.11 -1.74 -3.84
N THR A 206 3.35 -2.06 -3.47
CA THR A 206 3.91 -1.76 -2.14
C THR A 206 4.03 -0.25 -1.89
N ALA A 207 4.35 0.55 -2.91
CA ALA A 207 4.35 2.00 -2.81
C ALA A 207 2.95 2.56 -2.52
N ILE A 208 1.91 2.06 -3.20
CA ILE A 208 0.51 2.45 -2.94
C ILE A 208 0.10 2.07 -1.51
N TRP A 209 0.46 0.86 -1.05
CA TRP A 209 0.17 0.43 0.32
C TRP A 209 0.87 1.29 1.36
N SER A 210 2.12 1.70 1.08
CA SER A 210 2.88 2.54 2.00
C SER A 210 2.21 3.88 2.27
N ILE A 211 1.53 4.46 1.29
CA ILE A 211 0.74 5.69 1.48
C ILE A 211 -0.38 5.45 2.51
N GLY A 212 -1.14 4.36 2.34
CA GLY A 212 -2.22 4.01 3.26
C GLY A 212 -1.76 3.64 4.67
N ILE A 213 -0.63 2.92 4.76
CA ILE A 213 -0.10 2.43 6.04
C ILE A 213 0.72 3.52 6.74
N ILE A 214 1.67 4.15 6.04
CA ILE A 214 2.63 5.08 6.67
C ILE A 214 1.97 6.44 6.90
N LYS A 215 1.43 7.07 5.87
CA LYS A 215 0.89 8.44 6.02
C LYS A 215 -0.40 8.51 6.83
N ILE A 216 -1.30 7.53 6.68
CA ILE A 216 -2.62 7.61 7.31
C ILE A 216 -2.65 6.93 8.68
N ASN A 217 -1.81 5.88 8.92
CA ASN A 217 -1.79 5.16 10.20
C ASN A 217 -0.72 5.66 11.17
N LEU A 218 0.51 5.91 10.68
CA LEU A 218 1.65 6.23 11.54
C LEU A 218 1.61 7.67 12.07
N PHE A 219 1.08 8.58 11.28
CA PHE A 219 0.99 9.99 11.68
C PHE A 219 -0.33 10.34 12.37
N GLU A 220 -1.21 9.33 12.64
CA GLU A 220 -2.52 9.54 13.27
C GLU A 220 -3.27 10.77 12.70
N ILE A 221 -3.09 11.01 11.39
CA ILE A 221 -3.68 12.16 10.72
C ILE A 221 -5.19 12.12 10.94
N SER A 222 -5.70 13.10 11.65
CA SER A 222 -7.14 13.24 11.90
C SER A 222 -7.86 13.63 10.60
N GLU A 223 -9.18 13.38 10.56
CA GLU A 223 -10.00 13.85 9.44
C GLU A 223 -9.94 15.39 9.28
N LEU A 224 -9.67 16.11 10.37
CA LEU A 224 -9.48 17.57 10.40
C LEU A 224 -8.17 17.99 9.74
N GLU A 225 -7.03 17.35 10.09
CA GLU A 225 -5.73 17.68 9.50
C GLU A 225 -5.67 17.47 7.99
N ILE A 226 -6.44 16.51 7.46
CA ILE A 226 -6.54 16.30 6.01
C ILE A 226 -7.22 17.50 5.35
N LEU A 227 -8.25 18.06 5.97
CA LEU A 227 -8.96 19.24 5.47
C LEU A 227 -8.12 20.51 5.60
N GLU A 228 -7.33 20.64 6.66
CA GLU A 228 -6.39 21.76 6.88
C GLU A 228 -5.21 21.76 5.89
N LYS A 229 -4.73 20.55 5.50
CA LYS A 229 -3.60 20.37 4.57
C LYS A 229 -4.04 20.19 3.12
N GLU A 230 -5.12 20.81 2.70
CA GLU A 230 -5.74 20.65 1.37
C GLU A 230 -4.75 20.87 0.20
N ASN A 231 -3.69 21.66 0.40
CA ASN A 231 -2.68 21.95 -0.62
C ASN A 231 -1.74 20.77 -0.93
N SER A 232 -1.77 19.65 -0.18
CA SER A 232 -0.97 18.49 -0.51
C SER A 232 -1.75 17.56 -1.46
N LEU A 233 -1.10 17.08 -2.52
CA LEU A 233 -1.68 16.16 -3.51
C LEU A 233 -2.29 14.92 -2.85
N ILE A 234 -1.66 14.41 -1.79
CA ILE A 234 -2.16 13.24 -1.05
C ILE A 234 -3.37 13.60 -0.19
N ALA A 235 -3.40 14.79 0.46
CA ALA A 235 -4.57 15.24 1.21
C ALA A 235 -5.76 15.40 0.28
N HIS A 236 -5.55 16.02 -0.90
CA HIS A 236 -6.60 16.15 -1.91
C HIS A 236 -7.13 14.79 -2.38
N ALA A 237 -6.25 13.83 -2.68
CA ALA A 237 -6.65 12.47 -3.03
C ALA A 237 -7.47 11.80 -1.91
N ASN A 238 -7.04 11.94 -0.64
CA ASN A 238 -7.74 11.39 0.52
C ASN A 238 -9.15 12.00 0.68
N ILE A 239 -9.29 13.32 0.48
CA ILE A 239 -10.59 14.03 0.51
C ILE A 239 -11.51 13.49 -0.58
N LEU A 240 -11.02 13.35 -1.82
CA LEU A 240 -11.80 12.81 -2.94
C LEU A 240 -12.26 11.37 -2.67
N ILE A 241 -11.36 10.52 -2.19
CA ILE A 241 -11.69 9.14 -1.82
C ILE A 241 -12.73 9.12 -0.70
N LEU A 242 -12.51 9.89 0.38
CA LEU A 242 -13.42 9.95 1.53
C LEU A 242 -14.81 10.44 1.11
N LYS A 243 -14.88 11.50 0.29
CA LYS A 243 -16.14 12.03 -0.24
C LYS A 243 -16.92 10.99 -1.04
N LYS A 244 -16.24 10.14 -1.80
CA LYS A 244 -16.86 9.10 -2.64
C LYS A 244 -17.22 7.85 -1.85
N VAL A 245 -16.37 7.44 -0.90
CA VAL A 245 -16.46 6.14 -0.21
C VAL A 245 -17.29 6.25 1.08
N ASP A 246 -17.23 7.39 1.78
CA ASP A 246 -17.99 7.64 3.01
C ASP A 246 -18.46 9.11 3.08
N PRO A 247 -19.48 9.48 2.29
CA PRO A 247 -19.97 10.86 2.23
C PRO A 247 -20.52 11.36 3.56
N THR A 248 -20.99 10.47 4.42
CA THR A 248 -21.52 10.81 5.75
C THR A 248 -20.41 11.26 6.69
N SER A 249 -19.32 10.48 6.77
CA SER A 249 -18.14 10.85 7.56
C SER A 249 -17.47 12.10 7.00
N TYR A 250 -17.41 12.28 5.68
CA TYR A 250 -16.91 13.50 5.06
C TYR A 250 -17.70 14.74 5.48
N LYS A 251 -19.05 14.69 5.38
CA LYS A 251 -19.91 15.81 5.80
C LYS A 251 -19.73 16.15 7.28
N LYS A 252 -19.59 15.14 8.14
CA LYS A 252 -19.36 15.32 9.58
C LYS A 252 -18.00 15.96 9.86
N ALA A 253 -16.95 15.53 9.17
CA ALA A 253 -15.61 16.10 9.28
C ALA A 253 -15.60 17.57 8.80
N LEU A 254 -16.21 17.84 7.64
CA LEU A 254 -16.34 19.19 7.10
C LEU A 254 -17.12 20.13 8.04
N TYR A 255 -18.18 19.64 8.66
CA TYR A 255 -18.94 20.42 9.65
C TYR A 255 -18.08 20.75 10.89
N ARG A 256 -17.32 19.77 11.41
CA ARG A 256 -16.39 19.99 12.54
C ARG A 256 -15.30 20.99 12.17
N TYR A 257 -14.71 20.85 10.99
CA TYR A 257 -13.69 21.77 10.49
C TYR A 257 -14.22 23.21 10.43
N LYS A 258 -15.37 23.43 9.80
CA LYS A 258 -16.02 24.75 9.75
C LYS A 258 -16.34 25.30 11.13
N LYS A 259 -16.82 24.44 12.05
CA LYS A 259 -17.08 24.84 13.44
C LYS A 259 -15.82 25.29 14.15
N ASN A 260 -14.69 24.57 13.98
CA ASN A 260 -13.42 24.93 14.60
C ASN A 260 -12.89 26.27 14.06
N ILE A 261 -12.96 26.50 12.74
CA ILE A 261 -12.58 27.78 12.14
C ILE A 261 -13.43 28.93 12.73
N ILE A 262 -14.75 28.75 12.79
CA ILE A 262 -15.63 29.78 13.37
C ILE A 262 -15.27 30.05 14.85
N GLN A 263 -14.92 29.00 15.62
CA GLN A 263 -14.49 29.17 17.00
C GLN A 263 -13.17 29.92 17.11
N MET A 264 -12.18 29.61 16.25
CA MET A 264 -10.91 30.35 16.19
C MET A 264 -11.17 31.83 15.87
N ILE A 265 -11.91 32.12 14.82
CA ILE A 265 -12.24 33.49 14.43
C ILE A 265 -12.93 34.26 15.58
N ILE A 266 -13.87 33.60 16.30
CA ILE A 266 -14.53 34.23 17.46
C ILE A 266 -13.52 34.49 18.60
N GLN A 267 -12.59 33.55 18.85
CA GLN A 267 -11.56 33.72 19.87
C GLN A 267 -10.62 34.86 19.54
N ASP A 268 -10.14 34.92 18.29
CA ASP A 268 -9.23 35.96 17.81
C ASP A 268 -9.93 37.34 17.81
N TYR A 269 -11.19 37.38 17.37
CA TYR A 269 -11.99 38.60 17.48
C TYR A 269 -12.14 39.06 18.92
N THR A 270 -12.47 38.16 19.85
CA THR A 270 -12.64 38.50 21.27
C THR A 270 -11.31 38.94 21.90
N TYR A 271 -10.20 38.26 21.54
CA TYR A 271 -8.86 38.62 22.00
C TYR A 271 -8.46 40.04 21.54
N LEU A 272 -8.65 40.34 20.25
CA LEU A 272 -8.35 41.67 19.68
C LEU A 272 -9.25 42.75 20.29
N GLN A 273 -10.54 42.47 20.52
CA GLN A 273 -11.42 43.43 21.14
C GLN A 273 -11.07 43.77 22.58
N VAL A 274 -10.48 42.83 23.32
CA VAL A 274 -10.10 43.04 24.74
C VAL A 274 -8.70 43.62 24.89
N HIS A 275 -7.78 43.29 23.99
CA HIS A 275 -6.34 43.59 24.15
C HIS A 275 -5.79 44.58 23.13
N SER A 276 -6.61 45.11 22.22
CA SER A 276 -6.22 46.13 21.26
C SER A 276 -7.16 47.33 21.28
N ASP A 277 -6.65 48.50 20.91
CA ASP A 277 -7.46 49.72 20.75
C ASP A 277 -8.18 49.79 19.38
N LEU A 278 -8.24 48.64 18.65
CA LEU A 278 -8.84 48.59 17.34
C LEU A 278 -10.37 48.65 17.40
N THR A 279 -10.94 49.38 16.48
CA THR A 279 -12.39 49.43 16.31
C THR A 279 -12.93 48.09 15.74
N VAL A 280 -14.19 47.81 15.90
CA VAL A 280 -14.84 46.59 15.37
C VAL A 280 -14.59 46.44 13.86
N ASP A 281 -14.57 47.55 13.12
CA ASP A 281 -14.33 47.55 11.69
C ASP A 281 -12.87 47.24 11.32
N GLU A 282 -11.93 47.73 12.07
CA GLU A 282 -10.52 47.40 11.89
C GLU A 282 -10.20 45.98 12.25
N ILE A 283 -10.77 45.44 13.33
CA ILE A 283 -10.66 44.03 13.70
C ILE A 283 -11.27 43.13 12.58
N TYR A 284 -12.43 43.50 12.06
CA TYR A 284 -13.05 42.76 10.96
C TYR A 284 -12.19 42.76 9.70
N ASN A 285 -11.61 43.91 9.33
CA ASN A 285 -10.73 44.01 8.17
C ASN A 285 -9.44 43.21 8.39
N TYR A 286 -8.83 43.31 9.57
CA TYR A 286 -7.64 42.55 9.95
C TYR A 286 -7.86 41.04 9.84
N LEU A 287 -8.95 40.53 10.38
CA LEU A 287 -9.30 39.12 10.30
C LEU A 287 -9.60 38.70 8.85
N THR A 288 -10.26 39.57 8.06
CA THR A 288 -10.58 39.28 6.65
C THR A 288 -9.33 39.16 5.79
N GLU A 289 -8.32 40.00 6.04
CA GLU A 289 -7.03 39.97 5.32
C GLU A 289 -6.20 38.73 5.68
N ASN A 290 -6.20 38.32 6.97
CA ASN A 290 -5.38 37.20 7.43
C ASN A 290 -6.03 35.84 7.25
N GLU A 291 -7.36 35.73 7.44
CA GLU A 291 -8.08 34.45 7.41
C GLU A 291 -8.75 34.16 6.03
N GLY A 292 -8.63 35.07 5.07
CA GLY A 292 -9.17 34.96 3.69
C GLY A 292 -10.62 34.51 3.68
N GLY A 293 -11.47 34.71 2.80
CA GLY A 293 -12.88 34.34 2.61
C GLY A 293 -13.63 33.39 3.58
N LEU A 294 -13.03 33.01 4.71
CA LEU A 294 -13.60 32.13 5.75
C LEU A 294 -14.45 32.90 6.77
N ILE A 295 -14.33 34.24 6.81
CA ILE A 295 -15.03 35.08 7.77
C ILE A 295 -16.51 35.22 7.37
N PRO A 296 -17.45 34.94 8.29
CA PRO A 296 -18.85 35.16 8.02
C PRO A 296 -19.16 36.66 7.84
N PRO A 297 -20.18 37.02 7.04
CA PRO A 297 -20.55 38.41 6.84
C PRO A 297 -20.71 39.17 8.15
N LYS A 298 -20.29 40.44 8.19
CA LYS A 298 -20.29 41.31 9.37
C LYS A 298 -21.61 41.29 10.16
N SER A 299 -22.74 41.11 9.48
CA SER A 299 -24.06 40.98 10.08
C SER A 299 -24.23 39.79 11.04
N TYR A 300 -23.38 38.77 10.96
CA TYR A 300 -23.40 37.62 11.88
C TYR A 300 -22.63 37.87 13.18
N LEU A 301 -21.57 38.70 13.13
CA LEU A 301 -20.78 39.07 14.31
C LEU A 301 -21.52 40.08 15.21
N LEU A 302 -22.26 41.00 14.61
CA LEU A 302 -22.99 42.05 15.33
C LEU A 302 -24.30 41.58 15.99
N LYS A 303 -24.81 40.39 15.65
CA LYS A 303 -26.06 39.85 16.26
C LYS A 303 -25.84 39.20 17.64
N ARG A 304 -24.62 39.11 18.15
CA ARG A 304 -24.29 38.50 19.44
C ARG A 304 -23.63 39.45 20.46
N SER A 305 -23.41 40.72 20.14
CA SER A 305 -23.11 41.80 21.07
C SER A 305 -24.41 42.48 21.52
#